data_b12c1c149ec235a1869c9227612902b4
#
_entry.id   b12c1c149ec235a1869c9227612902b4
#
_cell.length_a   1.000
_cell.length_b   1.000
_cell.length_c   1.000
_cell.angle_alpha   90.00
_cell.angle_beta   90.00
_cell.angle_gamma   90.00
#
_symmetry.space_group_name_H-M   'P 1'
#
loop_
_entity.id
_entity.type
_entity.pdbx_description
1 polymer ?
#
loop_
_entity_poly.entity_id
_entity_poly.type
_entity_poly.pdbx_seq_one_letter_code
_entity_poly.pdbx_strand_id
1 'polypeptide(L)' 'MKTEKQRKLIVRIGAVILAGLMILSALSAVLFS' A
#
# COMPACT_ATOMS: atom_id res chain seq x y z
N MET A 1 9.92 9.15 16.49
CA MET A 1 9.07 9.99 15.73
C MET A 1 8.79 11.28 16.39
N LYS A 2 8.86 12.31 15.65
CA LYS A 2 8.73 13.59 16.25
C LYS A 2 7.33 14.07 16.34
N THR A 3 6.57 13.94 15.29
CA THR A 3 5.24 14.51 15.26
C THR A 3 4.24 13.45 14.88
N GLU A 4 3.04 13.62 15.38
CA GLU A 4 1.95 12.72 15.05
C GLU A 4 1.55 12.86 13.59
N LYS A 5 1.76 14.03 13.03
CA LYS A 5 1.43 14.25 11.64
C LYS A 5 2.29 13.38 10.73
N GLN A 6 3.57 13.30 11.01
CA GLN A 6 4.46 12.49 10.21
C GLN A 6 4.12 11.02 10.34
N ARG A 7 3.76 10.61 11.54
CA ARG A 7 3.39 9.22 11.76
C ARG A 7 2.17 8.85 10.93
N LYS A 8 1.21 9.73 10.88
CA LYS A 8 0.01 9.49 10.10
C LYS A 8 0.32 9.36 8.62
N LEU A 9 1.21 10.18 8.14
CA LEU A 9 1.61 10.15 6.74
C LEU A 9 2.29 8.84 6.40
N ILE A 10 3.18 8.39 7.26
CA ILE A 10 3.90 7.14 7.01
C ILE A 10 2.94 5.96 6.95
N VAL A 11 2.00 5.92 7.88
CA VAL A 11 1.02 4.85 7.90
C VAL A 11 0.18 4.88 6.64
N ARG A 12 -0.18 6.07 6.21
CA ARG A 12 -0.99 6.21 5.01
C ARG A 12 -0.25 5.74 3.77
N ILE A 13 1.01 6.13 3.67
CA ILE A 13 1.81 5.71 2.53
C ILE A 13 1.96 4.20 2.51
N GLY A 14 2.21 3.61 3.66
CA GLY A 14 2.32 2.17 3.76
C GLY A 14 1.05 1.46 3.35
N ALA A 15 -0.08 2.01 3.76
CA ALA A 15 -1.36 1.41 3.41
C ALA A 15 -1.62 1.47 1.91
N VAL A 16 -1.27 2.60 1.30
CA VAL A 16 -1.46 2.76 -0.14
C VAL A 16 -0.58 1.78 -0.91
N ILE A 17 0.67 1.64 -0.47
CA ILE A 17 1.58 0.71 -1.13
C ILE A 17 1.08 -0.71 -0.99
N LEU A 18 0.61 -1.07 0.17
CA LEU A 18 0.09 -2.41 0.41
C LEU A 18 -1.13 -2.68 -0.46
N ALA A 19 -2.04 -1.73 -0.51
CA ALA A 19 -3.24 -1.88 -1.32
C ALA A 19 -2.87 -2.01 -2.80
N GLY A 20 -1.94 -1.20 -3.26
CA GLY A 20 -1.50 -1.27 -4.63
C GLY A 20 -0.89 -2.61 -4.97
N LEU A 21 -0.09 -3.13 -4.05
CA LEU A 21 0.53 -4.43 -4.26
C LEU A 21 -0.51 -5.53 -4.35
N MET A 22 -1.53 -5.45 -3.53
CA MET A 22 -2.58 -6.45 -3.54
C MET A 22 -3.35 -6.43 -4.84
N ILE A 23 -3.70 -5.24 -5.29
CA ILE A 23 -4.44 -5.10 -6.54
C ILE A 23 -3.60 -5.58 -7.71
N LEU A 24 -2.34 -5.21 -7.72
CA LEU A 24 -1.43 -5.63 -8.77
C LEU A 24 -1.28 -7.14 -8.80
N SER A 25 -1.21 -7.74 -7.64
CA SER A 25 -1.07 -9.18 -7.52
C SER A 25 -2.30 -9.89 -8.06
N ALA A 26 -3.47 -9.36 -7.73
CA ALA A 26 -4.72 -9.95 -8.19
C ALA A 26 -4.83 -9.86 -9.71
N LEU A 27 -4.50 -8.71 -10.26
CA LEU A 27 -4.54 -8.51 -11.70
C LEU A 27 -3.57 -9.42 -12.41
N SER A 28 -2.39 -9.57 -11.84
CA SER A 28 -1.37 -10.43 -12.42
C SER A 28 -1.83 -11.88 -12.42
N ALA A 29 -2.50 -12.29 -11.37
CA ALA A 29 -3.00 -13.65 -11.28
C ALA A 29 -4.03 -13.92 -12.36
N VAL A 30 -4.91 -12.97 -12.59
CA VAL A 30 -5.94 -13.12 -13.62
C VAL A 30 -5.31 -13.19 -14.99
N LEU A 31 -4.32 -12.36 -15.24
CA LEU A 31 -3.64 -12.35 -16.53
C LEU A 31 -2.87 -13.63 -16.77
N PHE A 32 -2.27 -14.14 -15.73
CA PHE A 32 -1.47 -15.36 -15.84
C PHE A 32 -2.35 -16.59 -15.96
N SER A 33 -3.48 -16.54 -15.32
CA SER A 33 -4.41 -17.66 -15.32
C SER A 33 -5.37 -17.58 -16.50
#